data_ca665eae2b0139eace8e40f2d58565a0
#
_entry.id   ca665eae2b0139eace8e40f2d58565a0
#
_cell.length_a   1.000
_cell.length_b   1.000
_cell.length_c   1.000
_cell.angle_alpha   90.00
_cell.angle_beta   90.00
_cell.angle_gamma   90.00
#
_symmetry.space_group_name_H-M   'P 1'
#
loop_
_entity.id
_entity.type
_entity.pdbx_description
1 polymer ?
#
loop_
_entity_poly.entity_id
_entity_poly.type
_entity_poly.pdbx_seq_one_letter_code
_entity_poly.pdbx_strand_id
1 'polypeptide(L)'
;MGSANSGIQSIERAFSVLLAVATEPAGITDVARRIALPVSTVARLLSTLEHLEAVIRQDDGVTYRIGPTVSNLAAGNDSTLIGRARPFLAELVDRVHETAGLAVLEGDEVLYLDHVENDNAVQIRDWTGERTPLHVVPSGLVLLAHQPPARIAAYLAGDLTKSTEHTNTTAAQIEPRLAAIRNNGFVWAVDEFQIGITSVAVPVLNRAGEVIAAIHCHGPSYRFPSQTNRAEVQEAVVAAARRLSATKLD
;
A
#
# COMPACT_ATOMS: atom_id res chain seq x y z
N MET A 1 -14.48 -17.53 -26.33
CA MET A 1 -15.15 -16.31 -26.82
C MET A 1 -14.67 -15.17 -25.92
N GLY A 2 -13.71 -14.39 -26.39
CA GLY A 2 -13.11 -13.31 -25.61
C GLY A 2 -14.09 -12.15 -25.49
N SER A 3 -14.39 -11.74 -24.27
CA SER A 3 -15.06 -10.48 -23.97
C SER A 3 -14.11 -9.35 -24.41
N ALA A 4 -14.42 -8.69 -25.50
CA ALA A 4 -13.75 -7.46 -25.90
C ALA A 4 -14.05 -6.42 -24.81
N ASN A 5 -13.03 -6.00 -24.09
CA ASN A 5 -13.09 -4.90 -23.15
C ASN A 5 -13.47 -3.63 -23.95
N SER A 6 -14.73 -3.19 -23.84
CA SER A 6 -15.26 -2.02 -24.54
C SER A 6 -14.85 -0.73 -23.79
N GLY A 7 -13.57 -0.57 -23.51
CA GLY A 7 -13.03 0.67 -22.95
C GLY A 7 -13.28 1.85 -23.91
N ILE A 8 -13.49 3.05 -23.37
CA ILE A 8 -13.61 4.26 -24.17
C ILE A 8 -12.22 4.66 -24.64
N GLN A 9 -11.88 4.33 -25.88
CA GLN A 9 -10.58 4.50 -26.49
C GLN A 9 -9.97 5.92 -26.32
N SER A 10 -10.81 6.95 -26.30
CA SER A 10 -10.34 8.32 -26.06
C SER A 10 -9.82 8.54 -24.63
N ILE A 11 -10.40 7.87 -23.65
CA ILE A 11 -9.95 7.93 -22.26
C ILE A 11 -8.62 7.18 -22.14
N GLU A 12 -8.54 5.96 -22.65
CA GLU A 12 -7.30 5.16 -22.62
C GLU A 12 -6.12 5.91 -23.28
N ARG A 13 -6.36 6.56 -24.42
CA ARG A 13 -5.34 7.37 -25.11
C ARG A 13 -4.94 8.62 -24.31
N ALA A 14 -5.90 9.28 -23.65
CA ALA A 14 -5.60 10.42 -22.79
C ALA A 14 -4.71 10.03 -21.62
N PHE A 15 -5.01 8.91 -20.95
CA PHE A 15 -4.16 8.36 -19.88
C PHE A 15 -2.77 7.95 -20.41
N SER A 16 -2.67 7.35 -21.59
CA SER A 16 -1.38 7.03 -22.20
C SER A 16 -0.52 8.27 -22.45
N VAL A 17 -1.13 9.39 -22.85
CA VAL A 17 -0.43 10.69 -22.98
C VAL A 17 0.05 11.20 -21.63
N LEU A 18 -0.81 11.19 -20.60
CA LEU A 18 -0.44 11.61 -19.24
C LEU A 18 0.73 10.81 -18.69
N LEU A 19 0.69 9.48 -18.81
CA LEU A 19 1.77 8.60 -18.36
C LEU A 19 3.09 8.88 -19.11
N ALA A 20 3.03 9.09 -20.43
CA ALA A 20 4.22 9.40 -21.23
C ALA A 20 4.88 10.72 -20.82
N VAL A 21 4.07 11.74 -20.46
CA VAL A 21 4.53 13.06 -20.01
C VAL A 21 5.01 13.02 -18.56
N ALA A 22 4.39 12.17 -17.71
CA ALA A 22 4.77 11.99 -16.32
C ALA A 22 6.15 11.33 -16.16
N THR A 23 6.48 10.38 -17.05
CA THR A 23 7.77 9.68 -17.02
C THR A 23 8.92 10.66 -17.31
N GLU A 24 8.74 11.54 -18.30
CA GLU A 24 9.72 12.55 -18.68
C GLU A 24 9.01 13.64 -19.52
N PRO A 25 9.19 14.93 -19.21
CA PRO A 25 8.66 16.01 -20.02
C PRO A 25 9.04 15.85 -21.50
N ALA A 26 8.09 16.05 -22.41
CA ALA A 26 8.32 15.76 -23.83
C ALA A 26 7.44 16.63 -24.75
N GLY A 27 7.93 16.89 -25.95
CA GLY A 27 7.18 17.53 -27.04
C GLY A 27 6.20 16.56 -27.72
N ILE A 28 5.28 17.11 -28.53
CA ILE A 28 4.21 16.35 -29.20
C ILE A 28 4.77 15.14 -29.97
N THR A 29 5.86 15.31 -30.71
CA THR A 29 6.47 14.26 -31.56
C THR A 29 7.04 13.12 -30.72
N ASP A 30 7.66 13.43 -29.59
CA ASP A 30 8.26 12.44 -28.71
C ASP A 30 7.18 11.65 -27.96
N VAL A 31 6.13 12.33 -27.48
CA VAL A 31 4.97 11.66 -26.91
C VAL A 31 4.33 10.73 -27.93
N ALA A 32 4.12 11.19 -29.18
CA ALA A 32 3.53 10.39 -30.24
C ALA A 32 4.33 9.10 -30.52
N ARG A 33 5.67 9.20 -30.52
CA ARG A 33 6.57 8.06 -30.69
C ARG A 33 6.50 7.09 -29.51
N ARG A 34 6.49 7.61 -28.26
CA ARG A 34 6.43 6.78 -27.04
C ARG A 34 5.18 5.91 -26.95
N ILE A 35 4.02 6.47 -27.34
CA ILE A 35 2.72 5.79 -27.23
C ILE A 35 2.20 5.22 -28.54
N ALA A 36 3.02 5.25 -29.62
CA ALA A 36 2.69 4.74 -30.94
C ALA A 36 1.37 5.29 -31.51
N LEU A 37 1.08 6.57 -31.33
CA LEU A 37 -0.09 7.25 -31.88
C LEU A 37 0.31 8.31 -32.93
N PRO A 38 -0.59 8.61 -33.91
CA PRO A 38 -0.35 9.70 -34.86
C PRO A 38 -0.15 11.05 -34.15
N VAL A 39 0.81 11.84 -34.62
CA VAL A 39 1.14 13.17 -34.09
C VAL A 39 -0.09 14.08 -33.99
N SER A 40 -0.98 14.05 -35.00
CA SER A 40 -2.22 14.82 -35.01
C SER A 40 -3.19 14.40 -33.90
N THR A 41 -3.24 13.12 -33.56
CA THR A 41 -4.07 12.60 -32.46
C THR A 41 -3.50 13.06 -31.12
N VAL A 42 -2.19 12.95 -30.92
CA VAL A 42 -1.50 13.41 -29.70
C VAL A 42 -1.63 14.92 -29.52
N ALA A 43 -1.49 15.70 -30.60
CA ALA A 43 -1.68 17.14 -30.54
C ALA A 43 -3.10 17.54 -30.04
N ARG A 44 -4.14 16.85 -30.52
CA ARG A 44 -5.52 17.09 -30.03
C ARG A 44 -5.71 16.66 -28.59
N LEU A 45 -5.15 15.55 -28.19
CA LEU A 45 -5.22 15.08 -26.79
C LEU A 45 -4.50 16.04 -25.85
N LEU A 46 -3.27 16.45 -26.21
CA LEU A 46 -2.49 17.42 -25.42
C LEU A 46 -3.20 18.77 -25.32
N SER A 47 -3.80 19.26 -26.42
CA SER A 47 -4.58 20.51 -26.40
C SER A 47 -5.77 20.42 -25.44
N THR A 48 -6.48 19.27 -25.43
CA THR A 48 -7.59 19.07 -24.49
C THR A 48 -7.11 18.95 -23.05
N LEU A 49 -6.03 18.21 -22.81
CA LEU A 49 -5.42 18.05 -21.49
C LEU A 49 -4.82 19.37 -20.97
N GLU A 50 -4.28 20.21 -21.85
CA GLU A 50 -3.79 21.56 -21.53
C GLU A 50 -4.96 22.49 -21.13
N HIS A 51 -6.08 22.45 -21.85
CA HIS A 51 -7.28 23.19 -21.49
C HIS A 51 -7.86 22.77 -20.12
N LEU A 52 -7.70 21.51 -19.76
CA LEU A 52 -8.09 20.97 -18.45
C LEU A 52 -7.00 21.17 -17.38
N GLU A 53 -5.91 21.85 -17.69
CA GLU A 53 -4.74 22.01 -16.83
C GLU A 53 -4.15 20.68 -16.32
N ALA A 54 -4.46 19.56 -17.00
CA ALA A 54 -3.91 18.25 -16.71
C ALA A 54 -2.45 18.11 -17.18
N VAL A 55 -2.07 18.83 -18.22
CA VAL A 55 -0.68 19.11 -18.64
C VAL A 55 -0.50 20.59 -18.83
N ILE A 56 0.74 21.08 -18.69
CA ILE A 56 1.12 22.46 -19.01
C ILE A 56 2.37 22.48 -19.85
N ARG A 57 2.52 23.50 -20.69
CA ARG A 57 3.76 23.75 -21.43
C ARG A 57 4.82 24.32 -20.51
N GLN A 58 6.06 23.88 -20.76
CA GLN A 58 7.22 24.48 -20.11
C GLN A 58 7.59 25.84 -20.78
N ASP A 59 8.56 26.53 -20.20
CA ASP A 59 9.02 27.86 -20.67
C ASP A 59 9.59 27.83 -22.10
N ASP A 60 9.98 26.67 -22.61
CA ASP A 60 10.41 26.45 -23.99
C ASP A 60 9.26 26.52 -25.01
N GLY A 61 8.01 26.51 -24.55
CA GLY A 61 6.80 26.55 -25.38
C GLY A 61 6.55 25.29 -26.20
N VAL A 62 7.39 24.25 -26.08
CA VAL A 62 7.35 23.00 -26.88
C VAL A 62 7.12 21.78 -26.05
N THR A 63 7.69 21.74 -24.85
CA THR A 63 7.68 20.59 -23.95
C THR A 63 6.52 20.65 -22.99
N TYR A 64 5.83 19.52 -22.82
CA TYR A 64 4.73 19.37 -21.86
C TYR A 64 5.21 18.65 -20.60
N ARG A 65 4.65 19.03 -19.47
CA ARG A 65 4.77 18.33 -18.18
C ARG A 65 3.42 18.19 -17.51
N ILE A 66 3.33 17.37 -16.47
CA ILE A 66 2.10 17.25 -15.67
C ILE A 66 1.69 18.61 -15.12
N GLY A 67 0.41 18.90 -15.24
CA GLY A 67 -0.21 20.14 -14.83
C GLY A 67 -0.83 20.09 -13.43
N PRO A 68 -1.29 21.26 -12.92
CA PRO A 68 -1.83 21.37 -11.57
C PRO A 68 -3.06 20.49 -11.31
N THR A 69 -3.92 20.28 -12.29
CA THR A 69 -5.11 19.45 -12.11
C THR A 69 -4.75 18.02 -11.70
N VAL A 70 -3.79 17.37 -12.40
CA VAL A 70 -3.33 16.01 -12.05
C VAL A 70 -2.53 16.04 -10.75
N SER A 71 -1.67 17.06 -10.56
CA SER A 71 -0.91 17.23 -9.32
C SER A 71 -1.83 17.43 -8.12
N ASN A 72 -2.91 18.18 -8.25
CA ASN A 72 -3.91 18.40 -7.19
C ASN A 72 -4.77 17.18 -6.94
N LEU A 73 -5.12 16.41 -7.98
CA LEU A 73 -5.76 15.10 -7.81
C LEU A 73 -4.85 14.12 -7.06
N ALA A 74 -3.55 14.17 -7.32
CA ALA A 74 -2.54 13.41 -6.58
C ALA A 74 -2.29 13.99 -5.17
N ALA A 75 -2.26 15.33 -5.02
CA ALA A 75 -2.10 16.02 -3.73
C ALA A 75 -3.36 15.95 -2.85
N GLY A 76 -4.54 15.72 -3.44
CA GLY A 76 -5.72 15.25 -2.69
C GLY A 76 -5.44 13.98 -1.91
N ASN A 77 -4.36 13.27 -2.21
CA ASN A 77 -3.82 12.17 -1.43
C ASN A 77 -3.31 12.57 -0.04
N ASP A 78 -2.92 13.81 0.24
CA ASP A 78 -2.55 14.24 1.60
C ASP A 78 -3.74 14.16 2.57
N SER A 79 -4.96 14.21 2.06
CA SER A 79 -6.18 13.97 2.83
C SER A 79 -6.55 12.47 2.91
N THR A 80 -5.98 11.62 2.06
CA THR A 80 -6.20 10.17 2.09
C THR A 80 -5.42 9.50 3.20
N LEU A 81 -5.85 8.33 3.61
CA LEU A 81 -5.12 7.52 4.58
C LEU A 81 -3.67 7.24 4.12
N ILE A 82 -3.46 6.99 2.82
CA ILE A 82 -2.13 6.75 2.23
C ILE A 82 -1.24 7.99 2.40
N GLY A 83 -1.69 9.16 1.95
CA GLY A 83 -0.90 10.40 2.03
C GLY A 83 -0.53 10.74 3.47
N ARG A 84 -1.47 10.56 4.40
CA ARG A 84 -1.23 10.78 5.84
C ARG A 84 -0.26 9.76 6.45
N ALA A 85 -0.30 8.50 6.01
CA ALA A 85 0.55 7.44 6.53
C ALA A 85 2.00 7.55 6.03
N ARG A 86 2.20 7.95 4.77
CA ARG A 86 3.48 7.90 4.07
C ARG A 86 4.65 8.57 4.81
N PRO A 87 4.52 9.77 5.42
CA PRO A 87 5.61 10.36 6.21
C PRO A 87 6.02 9.50 7.42
N PHE A 88 5.07 8.85 8.09
CA PHE A 88 5.33 7.99 9.23
C PHE A 88 5.96 6.66 8.81
N LEU A 89 5.58 6.14 7.64
CA LEU A 89 6.21 4.94 7.06
C LEU A 89 7.65 5.23 6.67
N ALA A 90 7.93 6.38 6.03
CA ALA A 90 9.30 6.78 5.67
C ALA A 90 10.20 6.91 6.90
N GLU A 91 9.73 7.63 7.95
CA GLU A 91 10.46 7.77 9.21
C GLU A 91 10.68 6.41 9.92
N LEU A 92 9.70 5.50 9.81
CA LEU A 92 9.83 4.14 10.34
C LEU A 92 10.92 3.37 9.60
N VAL A 93 10.95 3.43 8.26
CA VAL A 93 11.98 2.80 7.43
C VAL A 93 13.37 3.34 7.75
N ASP A 94 13.52 4.66 7.88
CA ASP A 94 14.78 5.30 8.26
C ASP A 94 15.30 4.80 9.62
N ARG A 95 14.39 4.54 10.57
CA ARG A 95 14.74 4.07 11.91
C ARG A 95 15.03 2.58 11.98
N VAL A 96 14.26 1.76 11.25
CA VAL A 96 14.30 0.30 11.35
C VAL A 96 15.20 -0.33 10.29
N HIS A 97 15.51 0.41 9.21
CA HIS A 97 16.26 -0.01 8.03
C HIS A 97 15.68 -1.24 7.33
N GLU A 98 14.36 -1.42 7.44
CA GLU A 98 13.59 -2.43 6.73
C GLU A 98 12.28 -1.84 6.21
N THR A 99 11.63 -2.55 5.32
CA THR A 99 10.41 -2.12 4.65
C THR A 99 9.25 -1.92 5.61
N ALA A 100 8.50 -0.83 5.42
CA ALA A 100 7.26 -0.56 6.12
C ALA A 100 6.09 -0.35 5.15
N GLY A 101 4.88 -0.70 5.56
CA GLY A 101 3.71 -0.54 4.73
C GLY A 101 2.42 -0.32 5.51
N LEU A 102 1.38 0.03 4.75
CA LEU A 102 0.03 0.28 5.20
C LEU A 102 -0.92 -0.73 4.57
N ALA A 103 -1.80 -1.32 5.36
CA ALA A 103 -2.76 -2.30 4.89
C ALA A 103 -4.15 -2.05 5.51
N VAL A 104 -5.20 -2.42 4.78
CA VAL A 104 -6.60 -2.32 5.22
C VAL A 104 -7.32 -3.66 5.05
N LEU A 105 -8.48 -3.76 5.69
CA LEU A 105 -9.37 -4.89 5.52
C LEU A 105 -10.23 -4.69 4.26
N GLU A 106 -10.23 -5.66 3.37
CA GLU A 106 -11.12 -5.70 2.23
C GLU A 106 -11.77 -7.10 2.13
N GLY A 107 -13.07 -7.18 2.46
CA GLY A 107 -13.71 -8.49 2.60
C GLY A 107 -13.01 -9.34 3.67
N ASP A 108 -12.60 -10.53 3.33
CA ASP A 108 -11.87 -11.48 4.20
C ASP A 108 -10.36 -11.51 3.93
N GLU A 109 -9.83 -10.45 3.31
CA GLU A 109 -8.44 -10.32 2.94
C GLU A 109 -7.84 -8.99 3.42
N VAL A 110 -6.53 -8.95 3.49
CA VAL A 110 -5.73 -7.74 3.61
C VAL A 110 -5.51 -7.18 2.22
N LEU A 111 -5.78 -5.89 2.02
CA LEU A 111 -5.32 -5.12 0.86
C LEU A 111 -4.14 -4.24 1.28
N TYR A 112 -2.99 -4.39 0.62
CA TYR A 112 -1.83 -3.54 0.83
C TYR A 112 -2.00 -2.23 0.05
N LEU A 113 -2.03 -1.08 0.76
CA LEU A 113 -2.30 0.23 0.16
C LEU A 113 -1.05 0.99 -0.23
N ASP A 114 0.01 0.89 0.57
CA ASP A 114 1.26 1.62 0.34
C ASP A 114 2.44 0.87 0.98
N HIS A 115 3.62 1.16 0.44
CA HIS A 115 4.86 0.49 0.77
C HIS A 115 6.01 1.49 0.64
N VAL A 116 6.86 1.54 1.64
CA VAL A 116 8.10 2.33 1.63
C VAL A 116 9.27 1.39 1.83
N GLU A 117 10.16 1.40 0.85
CA GLU A 117 11.37 0.56 0.82
C GLU A 117 12.55 1.27 1.45
N ASN A 118 13.54 0.48 1.84
CA ASN A 118 14.88 0.95 2.19
C ASN A 118 15.84 0.75 1.00
N ASP A 119 17.09 1.20 1.16
CA ASP A 119 18.14 1.08 0.14
C ASP A 119 18.94 -0.23 0.23
N ASN A 120 18.45 -1.26 0.93
CA ASN A 120 19.16 -2.53 1.06
C ASN A 120 19.26 -3.26 -0.29
N ALA A 121 20.44 -3.85 -0.55
CA ALA A 121 20.69 -4.60 -1.80
C ALA A 121 19.77 -5.83 -1.97
N VAL A 122 19.30 -6.41 -0.86
CA VAL A 122 18.30 -7.49 -0.85
C VAL A 122 17.02 -6.95 -0.26
N GLN A 123 15.99 -6.84 -1.05
CA GLN A 123 14.67 -6.34 -0.68
C GLN A 123 13.61 -7.43 -0.85
N ILE A 124 12.54 -7.31 -0.09
CA ILE A 124 11.33 -8.09 -0.30
C ILE A 124 10.48 -7.33 -1.33
N ARG A 125 9.87 -8.04 -2.27
CA ARG A 125 9.07 -7.42 -3.33
C ARG A 125 7.95 -6.54 -2.77
N ASP A 126 7.57 -5.51 -3.51
CA ASP A 126 6.40 -4.69 -3.22
C ASP A 126 5.11 -5.50 -3.45
N TRP A 127 4.20 -5.46 -2.46
CA TRP A 127 2.86 -6.06 -2.52
C TRP A 127 1.74 -5.02 -2.65
N THR A 128 2.05 -3.76 -2.93
CA THR A 128 1.03 -2.70 -3.10
C THR A 128 -0.01 -3.11 -4.14
N GLY A 129 -1.28 -3.05 -3.76
CA GLY A 129 -2.41 -3.49 -4.57
C GLY A 129 -2.73 -4.99 -4.50
N GLU A 130 -1.88 -5.80 -3.88
CA GLU A 130 -2.14 -7.24 -3.70
C GLU A 130 -3.01 -7.52 -2.48
N ARG A 131 -3.64 -8.69 -2.50
CA ARG A 131 -4.50 -9.20 -1.43
C ARG A 131 -3.94 -10.47 -0.84
N THR A 132 -4.17 -10.65 0.46
CA THR A 132 -3.65 -11.81 1.20
C THR A 132 -4.66 -12.22 2.28
N PRO A 133 -4.91 -13.53 2.52
CA PRO A 133 -5.79 -13.97 3.59
C PRO A 133 -5.37 -13.42 4.96
N LEU A 134 -6.34 -13.05 5.81
CA LEU A 134 -6.09 -12.36 7.08
C LEU A 134 -5.20 -13.14 8.05
N HIS A 135 -5.31 -14.46 8.09
CA HIS A 135 -4.63 -15.28 9.09
C HIS A 135 -3.14 -15.55 8.80
N VAL A 136 -2.68 -15.30 7.56
CA VAL A 136 -1.31 -15.64 7.15
C VAL A 136 -0.31 -14.50 7.35
N VAL A 137 -0.79 -13.28 7.63
CA VAL A 137 0.05 -12.09 7.80
C VAL A 137 -0.30 -11.32 9.07
N PRO A 138 0.67 -10.66 9.75
CA PRO A 138 0.40 -9.94 11.00
C PRO A 138 -0.57 -8.77 10.82
N SER A 139 -0.53 -8.04 9.70
CA SER A 139 -1.51 -6.99 9.38
C SER A 139 -2.94 -7.54 9.36
N GLY A 140 -3.14 -8.72 8.76
CA GLY A 140 -4.43 -9.38 8.74
C GLY A 140 -4.90 -9.83 10.11
N LEU A 141 -4.01 -10.41 10.91
CA LEU A 141 -4.33 -10.79 12.30
C LEU A 141 -4.72 -9.57 13.14
N VAL A 142 -4.05 -8.42 12.98
CA VAL A 142 -4.40 -7.16 13.63
C VAL A 142 -5.81 -6.71 13.21
N LEU A 143 -6.09 -6.68 11.90
CA LEU A 143 -7.39 -6.27 11.38
C LEU A 143 -8.51 -7.22 11.81
N LEU A 144 -8.27 -8.53 11.78
CA LEU A 144 -9.22 -9.56 12.22
C LEU A 144 -9.50 -9.48 13.73
N ALA A 145 -8.46 -9.24 14.55
CA ALA A 145 -8.58 -9.18 16.00
C ALA A 145 -9.58 -8.13 16.49
N HIS A 146 -9.81 -7.07 15.69
CA HIS A 146 -10.70 -5.97 16.03
C HIS A 146 -12.06 -6.02 15.31
N GLN A 147 -12.37 -7.14 14.64
CA GLN A 147 -13.68 -7.35 14.04
C GLN A 147 -14.69 -7.84 15.09
N PRO A 148 -15.99 -7.68 14.82
CA PRO A 148 -17.04 -8.25 15.67
C PRO A 148 -16.87 -9.77 15.87
N PRO A 149 -17.18 -10.31 17.08
CA PRO A 149 -16.99 -11.73 17.36
C PRO A 149 -17.64 -12.67 16.33
N ALA A 150 -18.83 -12.32 15.85
CA ALA A 150 -19.53 -13.12 14.83
C ALA A 150 -18.75 -13.19 13.50
N ARG A 151 -18.08 -12.10 13.10
CA ARG A 151 -17.25 -12.06 11.90
C ARG A 151 -15.97 -12.87 12.08
N ILE A 152 -15.33 -12.77 13.26
CA ILE A 152 -14.15 -13.58 13.58
C ILE A 152 -14.52 -15.07 13.50
N ALA A 153 -15.62 -15.48 14.13
CA ALA A 153 -16.08 -16.87 14.12
C ALA A 153 -16.39 -17.36 12.70
N ALA A 154 -17.05 -16.54 11.87
CA ALA A 154 -17.35 -16.87 10.48
C ALA A 154 -16.06 -17.04 9.66
N TYR A 155 -15.08 -16.15 9.80
CA TYR A 155 -13.79 -16.25 9.13
C TYR A 155 -13.04 -17.53 9.52
N LEU A 156 -12.97 -17.84 10.82
CA LEU A 156 -12.25 -18.99 11.35
C LEU A 156 -12.94 -20.33 11.07
N ALA A 157 -14.24 -20.32 10.73
CA ALA A 157 -14.98 -21.50 10.27
C ALA A 157 -14.76 -21.80 8.78
N GLY A 158 -14.16 -20.87 8.03
CA GLY A 158 -13.85 -21.05 6.60
C GLY A 158 -12.61 -21.91 6.36
N ASP A 159 -12.23 -21.98 5.09
CA ASP A 159 -10.98 -22.65 4.67
C ASP A 159 -9.78 -21.75 4.94
N LEU A 160 -8.97 -22.14 5.92
CA LEU A 160 -7.76 -21.41 6.31
C LEU A 160 -6.56 -21.96 5.53
N THR A 161 -6.27 -21.36 4.40
CA THR A 161 -5.20 -21.77 3.48
C THR A 161 -3.83 -21.80 4.17
N LYS A 162 -3.08 -22.85 3.97
CA LYS A 162 -1.72 -23.00 4.48
C LYS A 162 -0.70 -22.43 3.48
N SER A 163 -0.01 -21.34 3.83
CA SER A 163 1.03 -20.73 2.99
C SER A 163 2.40 -21.37 3.22
N THR A 164 2.73 -21.71 4.47
CA THR A 164 3.98 -22.39 4.85
C THR A 164 3.69 -23.43 5.93
N GLU A 165 4.69 -24.21 6.32
CA GLU A 165 4.56 -25.13 7.46
C GLU A 165 4.31 -24.42 8.80
N HIS A 166 4.66 -23.14 8.92
CA HIS A 166 4.48 -22.30 10.10
C HIS A 166 3.13 -21.56 10.14
N THR A 167 2.33 -21.61 9.05
CA THR A 167 1.02 -20.97 9.01
C THR A 167 0.06 -21.60 10.01
N ASN A 168 -0.56 -20.78 10.86
CA ASN A 168 -1.64 -21.23 11.74
C ASN A 168 -2.94 -21.35 10.95
N THR A 169 -3.54 -22.54 10.91
CA THR A 169 -4.70 -22.86 10.07
C THR A 169 -5.89 -23.39 10.85
N THR A 170 -5.92 -23.22 12.17
CA THR A 170 -7.04 -23.62 13.00
C THR A 170 -7.50 -22.52 13.93
N ALA A 171 -8.79 -22.45 14.23
CA ALA A 171 -9.35 -21.49 15.19
C ALA A 171 -8.63 -21.56 16.54
N ALA A 172 -8.34 -22.77 17.03
CA ALA A 172 -7.64 -23.00 18.30
C ALA A 172 -6.23 -22.38 18.35
N GLN A 173 -5.55 -22.27 17.21
CA GLN A 173 -4.24 -21.60 17.11
C GLN A 173 -4.37 -20.08 16.98
N ILE A 174 -5.41 -19.59 16.28
CA ILE A 174 -5.54 -18.18 15.92
C ILE A 174 -6.24 -17.36 17.03
N GLU A 175 -7.31 -17.88 17.63
CA GLU A 175 -8.08 -17.15 18.65
C GLU A 175 -7.25 -16.63 19.84
N PRO A 176 -6.31 -17.40 20.42
CA PRO A 176 -5.44 -16.88 21.48
C PRO A 176 -4.55 -15.72 20.99
N ARG A 177 -4.11 -15.77 19.73
CA ARG A 177 -3.32 -14.69 19.13
C ARG A 177 -4.14 -13.42 18.94
N LEU A 178 -5.39 -13.53 18.48
CA LEU A 178 -6.30 -12.39 18.36
C LEU A 178 -6.58 -11.75 19.74
N ALA A 179 -6.73 -12.55 20.79
CA ALA A 179 -6.87 -12.05 22.15
C ALA A 179 -5.60 -11.33 22.62
N ALA A 180 -4.42 -11.89 22.36
CA ALA A 180 -3.15 -11.26 22.68
C ALA A 180 -2.93 -9.94 21.92
N ILE A 181 -3.35 -9.86 20.66
CA ILE A 181 -3.28 -8.64 19.84
C ILE A 181 -4.13 -7.52 20.47
N ARG A 182 -5.37 -7.82 20.87
CA ARG A 182 -6.23 -6.83 21.53
C ARG A 182 -5.65 -6.30 22.85
N ASN A 183 -4.93 -7.14 23.58
CA ASN A 183 -4.31 -6.76 24.84
C ASN A 183 -2.99 -6.00 24.67
N ASN A 184 -2.15 -6.46 23.75
CA ASN A 184 -0.76 -5.97 23.59
C ASN A 184 -0.64 -4.87 22.52
N GLY A 185 -1.57 -4.80 21.56
CA GLY A 185 -1.58 -3.82 20.48
C GLY A 185 -0.63 -4.13 19.33
N PHE A 186 -0.05 -5.33 19.25
CA PHE A 186 0.83 -5.75 18.16
C PHE A 186 0.89 -7.27 18.00
N VAL A 187 1.42 -7.73 16.88
CA VAL A 187 1.76 -9.15 16.64
C VAL A 187 2.96 -9.29 15.73
N TRP A 188 3.78 -10.28 16.03
CA TRP A 188 4.87 -10.76 15.18
C TRP A 188 4.43 -12.05 14.47
N ALA A 189 4.89 -12.21 13.21
CA ALA A 189 4.82 -13.44 12.45
C ALA A 189 6.20 -13.76 11.86
N VAL A 190 6.62 -15.00 11.98
CA VAL A 190 7.90 -15.51 11.48
C VAL A 190 7.62 -16.65 10.55
N ASP A 191 8.01 -16.51 9.28
CA ASP A 191 7.88 -17.54 8.26
C ASP A 191 6.43 -18.03 7.99
N GLU A 192 5.41 -17.34 8.50
CA GLU A 192 4.01 -17.80 8.40
C GLU A 192 3.41 -17.57 6.99
N PHE A 193 3.75 -16.48 6.32
CA PHE A 193 3.31 -16.19 4.96
C PHE A 193 4.28 -16.75 3.91
N GLN A 194 5.56 -16.52 4.11
CA GLN A 194 6.64 -16.98 3.25
C GLN A 194 7.87 -17.28 4.11
N ILE A 195 8.50 -18.43 3.89
CA ILE A 195 9.75 -18.81 4.56
C ILE A 195 10.82 -17.74 4.29
N GLY A 196 11.52 -17.33 5.33
CA GLY A 196 12.56 -16.30 5.27
C GLY A 196 12.05 -14.87 5.47
N ILE A 197 10.76 -14.68 5.77
CA ILE A 197 10.17 -13.37 6.07
C ILE A 197 9.69 -13.31 7.52
N THR A 198 10.16 -12.33 8.25
CA THR A 198 9.62 -11.93 9.55
C THR A 198 8.92 -10.59 9.42
N SER A 199 7.77 -10.44 10.08
CA SER A 199 7.00 -9.21 10.06
C SER A 199 6.34 -8.92 11.40
N VAL A 200 6.06 -7.63 11.64
CA VAL A 200 5.30 -7.12 12.79
C VAL A 200 4.23 -6.16 12.30
N ALA A 201 3.07 -6.16 12.95
CA ALA A 201 2.01 -5.21 12.65
C ALA A 201 1.33 -4.67 13.91
N VAL A 202 0.77 -3.47 13.77
CA VAL A 202 0.05 -2.71 14.79
C VAL A 202 -1.20 -2.06 14.20
N PRO A 203 -2.28 -1.86 14.99
CA PRO A 203 -3.50 -1.20 14.52
C PRO A 203 -3.30 0.31 14.37
N VAL A 204 -3.98 0.88 13.38
CA VAL A 204 -4.20 2.30 13.20
C VAL A 204 -5.67 2.58 13.53
N LEU A 205 -5.90 3.54 14.43
CA LEU A 205 -7.22 3.86 14.95
C LEU A 205 -7.74 5.16 14.34
N ASN A 206 -9.06 5.23 14.11
CA ASN A 206 -9.73 6.47 13.82
C ASN A 206 -10.07 7.22 15.13
N ARG A 207 -10.74 8.38 15.00
CA ARG A 207 -11.17 9.18 16.16
C ARG A 207 -12.16 8.48 17.08
N ALA A 208 -12.94 7.54 16.56
CA ALA A 208 -13.90 6.76 17.34
C ALA A 208 -13.22 5.61 18.12
N GLY A 209 -11.91 5.40 17.91
CA GLY A 209 -11.16 4.29 18.50
C GLY A 209 -11.34 2.97 17.73
N GLU A 210 -11.87 3.02 16.52
CA GLU A 210 -12.02 1.84 15.65
C GLU A 210 -10.76 1.62 14.84
N VAL A 211 -10.40 0.36 14.62
CA VAL A 211 -9.27 -0.02 13.77
C VAL A 211 -9.67 0.08 12.30
N ILE A 212 -9.04 1.00 11.59
CA ILE A 212 -9.29 1.27 10.17
C ILE A 212 -8.19 0.76 9.25
N ALA A 213 -6.99 0.54 9.78
CA ALA A 213 -5.83 0.05 9.05
C ALA A 213 -4.84 -0.65 9.96
N ALA A 214 -3.79 -1.22 9.38
CA ALA A 214 -2.61 -1.70 10.08
C ALA A 214 -1.35 -1.12 9.44
N ILE A 215 -0.42 -0.62 10.26
CA ILE A 215 0.98 -0.41 9.86
C ILE A 215 1.73 -1.71 10.13
N HIS A 216 2.55 -2.11 9.18
CA HIS A 216 3.44 -3.25 9.33
C HIS A 216 4.86 -2.88 8.93
N CYS A 217 5.82 -3.64 9.50
CA CYS A 217 7.20 -3.64 9.07
C CYS A 217 7.63 -5.08 8.84
N HIS A 218 8.43 -5.33 7.82
CA HIS A 218 8.90 -6.66 7.49
C HIS A 218 10.29 -6.64 6.88
N GLY A 219 10.98 -7.76 7.02
CA GLY A 219 12.31 -7.95 6.46
C GLY A 219 12.69 -9.43 6.42
N PRO A 220 13.85 -9.75 5.81
CA PRO A 220 14.37 -11.10 5.78
C PRO A 220 14.67 -11.62 7.19
N SER A 221 14.18 -12.83 7.53
CA SER A 221 14.27 -13.44 8.87
C SER A 221 15.72 -13.57 9.37
N TYR A 222 16.71 -13.64 8.47
CA TYR A 222 18.13 -13.76 8.85
C TYR A 222 18.72 -12.48 9.43
N ARG A 223 18.08 -11.31 9.22
CA ARG A 223 18.55 -10.01 9.75
C ARG A 223 17.47 -9.20 10.47
N PHE A 224 16.19 -9.52 10.29
CA PHE A 224 15.06 -8.77 10.85
C PHE A 224 14.09 -9.63 11.66
N PRO A 225 13.73 -9.21 12.89
CA PRO A 225 14.52 -8.28 13.68
C PRO A 225 15.82 -8.95 14.12
N SER A 226 16.90 -8.18 14.37
CA SER A 226 18.05 -8.73 15.05
C SER A 226 17.65 -9.12 16.49
N GLN A 227 18.41 -10.03 17.10
CA GLN A 227 18.14 -10.45 18.48
C GLN A 227 18.17 -9.29 19.48
N THR A 228 18.93 -8.23 19.17
CA THR A 228 19.15 -7.08 20.05
C THR A 228 18.17 -5.93 19.81
N ASN A 229 17.50 -5.85 18.66
CA ASN A 229 16.64 -4.69 18.32
C ASN A 229 15.14 -4.99 18.23
N ARG A 230 14.67 -6.21 18.54
CA ARG A 230 13.26 -6.59 18.44
C ARG A 230 12.32 -5.65 19.20
N ALA A 231 12.71 -5.26 20.42
CA ALA A 231 11.92 -4.33 21.24
C ALA A 231 11.91 -2.92 20.62
N GLU A 232 13.06 -2.45 20.12
CA GLU A 232 13.17 -1.14 19.47
C GLU A 232 12.34 -1.05 18.17
N VAL A 233 12.36 -2.10 17.36
CA VAL A 233 11.51 -2.21 16.17
C VAL A 233 10.04 -2.14 16.55
N GLN A 234 9.63 -2.93 17.55
CA GLN A 234 8.26 -2.94 18.03
C GLN A 234 7.81 -1.55 18.52
N GLU A 235 8.62 -0.88 19.33
CA GLU A 235 8.35 0.47 19.80
C GLU A 235 8.26 1.46 18.65
N ALA A 236 9.11 1.37 17.65
CA ALA A 236 9.07 2.23 16.47
C ALA A 236 7.78 2.07 15.68
N VAL A 237 7.35 0.82 15.42
CA VAL A 237 6.11 0.53 14.69
C VAL A 237 4.89 1.01 15.47
N VAL A 238 4.84 0.77 16.79
CA VAL A 238 3.78 1.25 17.69
C VAL A 238 3.73 2.79 17.71
N ALA A 239 4.89 3.45 17.78
CA ALA A 239 4.95 4.91 17.78
C ALA A 239 4.45 5.51 16.46
N ALA A 240 4.83 4.93 15.31
CA ALA A 240 4.37 5.35 13.99
C ALA A 240 2.83 5.25 13.88
N ALA A 241 2.24 4.11 14.27
CA ALA A 241 0.80 3.92 14.23
C ALA A 241 0.03 4.85 15.18
N ARG A 242 0.54 5.09 16.38
CA ARG A 242 -0.05 6.04 17.33
C ARG A 242 -0.03 7.48 16.78
N ARG A 243 1.05 7.90 16.17
CA ARG A 243 1.19 9.22 15.56
C ARG A 243 0.25 9.37 14.37
N LEU A 244 0.14 8.38 13.50
CA LEU A 244 -0.83 8.36 12.41
C LEU A 244 -2.27 8.43 12.94
N SER A 245 -2.63 7.62 13.93
CA SER A 245 -3.96 7.63 14.56
C SER A 245 -4.32 8.99 15.18
N ALA A 246 -3.32 9.76 15.64
CA ALA A 246 -3.52 11.13 16.16
C ALA A 246 -3.78 12.16 15.04
N THR A 247 -3.54 11.85 13.78
CA THR A 247 -3.86 12.70 12.64
C THR A 247 -5.32 12.53 12.27
N LYS A 248 -6.24 13.17 12.87
CA LYS A 248 -7.69 13.31 12.52
C LYS A 248 -8.17 12.41 11.35
N LEU A 249 -8.03 11.08 11.50
CA LEU A 249 -8.56 10.08 10.57
C LEU A 249 -10.07 9.97 10.84
N ASP A 250 -10.88 10.23 9.82
CA ASP A 250 -12.34 10.10 9.89
C ASP A 250 -12.76 8.70 9.46
#